data_43bcc1471c822fc626c6a841b3c09559
#
_entry.id   43bcc1471c822fc626c6a841b3c09559
#
_cell.length_a   1.000
_cell.length_b   1.000
_cell.length_c   1.000
_cell.angle_alpha   90.00
_cell.angle_beta   90.00
_cell.angle_gamma   90.00
#
_symmetry.space_group_name_H-M   'P 1'
#
loop_
_entity.id
_entity.type
_entity.pdbx_description
1 polymer ?
#
loop_
_entity_poly.entity_id
_entity_poly.type
_entity_poly.pdbx_seq_one_letter_code
_entity_poly.pdbx_strand_id
1 'polypeptide(L)'
;IPKAQKLTSDLVLRALGALGISGINQQVGKGRPALAFTAPITRDGPGWRAEGDLPLGVTAADIVERRERLASALQRPLGTVWPEGAGEEHPGRLVLWVGDVDMAKAKQAPWPLLKAGIVDLFRPTRFGTDQRGRPVDITLMFASMLIGAIPRMGKTVSLRLVLLMAALDPRAELHAFDLKGTGDLSALEPVAHAYRAGEEDEDIEYAVADMRALKTELRRRAKVIRELPKDLCPDSKVTPGLADQRALGLHPIVIGVDECQVWFEHPDHGAELEAICTDLVKRGPALGIVLILATQRPDSKSLPTGISANAVLRLCLKVLGQIENDMVLGTSSYKAGVRATMFTRSDVGICYLAGEGDDPRITRGHYVNAPDAVAVVARAHAVRQDQDRLSGYALGHQPANLTPAYDLLADVLAVVPAGEEKTWNESVARRLAELRPEVYGGWKAETVTAGLKPLGVTALDVWGTPDGGGKATTRRGIERRDVVAAVDARKRSKPSN
;
A
#
# COMPACT_ATOMS: atom_id res chain seq x y z
N ILE A 1 30.34 -27.66 3.41
CA ILE A 1 29.85 -26.47 4.13
C ILE A 1 30.55 -26.49 5.47
N PRO A 2 31.37 -25.48 5.85
CA PRO A 2 31.94 -25.45 7.17
C PRO A 2 30.82 -25.52 8.21
N LYS A 3 30.95 -26.42 9.18
CA LYS A 3 30.02 -26.55 10.30
C LYS A 3 29.94 -25.17 10.99
N ALA A 4 28.74 -24.59 11.06
CA ALA A 4 28.55 -23.31 11.73
C ALA A 4 29.06 -23.41 13.17
N GLN A 5 30.02 -22.59 13.51
CA GLN A 5 30.63 -22.57 14.84
C GLN A 5 29.56 -22.20 15.89
N LYS A 6 29.50 -22.94 16.99
CA LYS A 6 28.58 -22.65 18.09
C LYS A 6 28.73 -21.20 18.57
N LEU A 7 27.63 -20.49 18.74
CA LEU A 7 27.63 -19.17 19.38
C LEU A 7 27.88 -19.35 20.88
N THR A 8 28.90 -18.71 21.42
CA THR A 8 29.24 -18.76 22.85
C THR A 8 29.05 -17.39 23.49
N SER A 9 28.80 -17.37 24.81
CA SER A 9 28.67 -16.11 25.57
C SER A 9 29.91 -15.24 25.42
N ASP A 10 31.09 -15.82 25.49
CA ASP A 10 32.37 -15.12 25.33
C ASP A 10 32.50 -14.45 23.96
N LEU A 11 32.10 -15.15 22.89
CA LEU A 11 32.11 -14.59 21.54
C LEU A 11 31.15 -13.40 21.41
N VAL A 12 29.95 -13.50 21.99
CA VAL A 12 28.95 -12.41 21.98
C VAL A 12 29.47 -11.20 22.76
N LEU A 13 30.01 -11.42 23.96
CA LEU A 13 30.53 -10.33 24.81
C LEU A 13 31.69 -9.61 24.13
N ARG A 14 32.63 -10.33 23.53
CA ARG A 14 33.75 -9.73 22.78
C ARG A 14 33.26 -8.95 21.57
N ALA A 15 32.31 -9.49 20.83
CA ALA A 15 31.77 -8.84 19.66
C ALA A 15 31.04 -7.53 20.01
N LEU A 16 30.22 -7.53 21.05
CA LEU A 16 29.56 -6.31 21.54
C LEU A 16 30.58 -5.26 22.05
N GLY A 17 31.62 -5.70 22.76
CA GLY A 17 32.72 -4.82 23.22
C GLY A 17 33.50 -4.15 22.06
N ALA A 18 33.50 -4.77 20.88
CA ALA A 18 34.21 -4.24 19.72
C ALA A 18 33.40 -3.20 18.90
N LEU A 19 32.12 -2.94 19.26
CA LEU A 19 31.24 -2.03 18.50
C LEU A 19 31.59 -0.55 18.66
N GLY A 20 32.40 -0.17 19.61
CA GLY A 20 32.76 1.22 19.87
C GLY A 20 31.61 2.05 20.48
N ILE A 21 30.72 1.42 21.23
CA ILE A 21 29.62 2.08 21.94
C ILE A 21 30.13 2.51 23.32
N SER A 22 30.10 3.79 23.62
CA SER A 22 30.68 4.36 24.83
C SER A 22 30.15 3.72 26.13
N GLY A 23 28.85 3.49 26.23
CA GLY A 23 28.23 2.83 27.37
C GLY A 23 28.71 1.40 27.58
N ILE A 24 28.90 0.63 26.52
CA ILE A 24 29.48 -0.72 26.57
C ILE A 24 30.95 -0.65 26.99
N ASN A 25 31.72 0.22 26.37
CA ASN A 25 33.16 0.36 26.66
C ASN A 25 33.42 0.77 28.12
N GLN A 26 32.57 1.66 28.67
CA GLN A 26 32.65 2.04 30.07
C GLN A 26 32.35 0.88 31.04
N GLN A 27 31.38 0.02 30.70
CA GLN A 27 31.06 -1.17 31.52
C GLN A 27 32.20 -2.19 31.48
N VAL A 28 32.68 -2.49 30.28
CA VAL A 28 33.81 -3.42 30.11
C VAL A 28 35.07 -2.92 30.79
N GLY A 29 35.36 -1.60 30.72
CA GLY A 29 36.47 -0.97 31.45
C GLY A 29 36.36 -1.04 32.98
N LYS A 30 35.15 -1.22 33.49
CA LYS A 30 34.88 -1.45 34.95
C LYS A 30 34.84 -2.95 35.29
N GLY A 31 35.23 -3.85 34.40
CA GLY A 31 35.21 -5.30 34.60
C GLY A 31 33.83 -5.92 34.57
N ARG A 32 32.80 -5.21 34.03
CA ARG A 32 31.43 -5.72 33.92
C ARG A 32 31.17 -6.22 32.47
N PRO A 33 30.28 -7.20 32.26
CA PRO A 33 30.01 -7.73 30.94
C PRO A 33 29.32 -6.71 30.02
N ALA A 34 29.58 -6.79 28.73
CA ALA A 34 28.94 -5.99 27.68
C ALA A 34 27.43 -6.29 27.52
N LEU A 35 26.98 -7.45 27.99
CA LEU A 35 25.60 -7.92 28.00
C LEU A 35 25.38 -8.75 29.26
N ALA A 36 24.31 -8.47 30.01
CA ALA A 36 23.85 -9.32 31.10
C ALA A 36 22.86 -10.35 30.52
N PHE A 37 23.29 -11.59 30.28
CA PHE A 37 22.44 -12.61 29.73
C PHE A 37 21.26 -12.91 30.66
N THR A 38 20.06 -12.93 30.11
CA THR A 38 18.82 -13.27 30.83
C THR A 38 18.45 -14.73 30.66
N ALA A 39 19.02 -15.40 29.68
CA ALA A 39 18.88 -16.84 29.42
C ALA A 39 20.18 -17.41 28.81
N PRO A 40 20.43 -18.72 28.94
CA PRO A 40 21.52 -19.36 28.25
C PRO A 40 21.38 -19.24 26.72
N ILE A 41 22.50 -19.20 26.01
CA ILE A 41 22.50 -19.24 24.55
C ILE A 41 22.00 -20.62 24.12
N THR A 42 20.93 -20.63 23.34
CA THR A 42 20.24 -21.86 22.89
C THR A 42 20.14 -21.96 21.38
N ARG A 43 19.91 -23.18 20.88
CA ARG A 43 19.49 -23.38 19.49
C ARG A 43 18.08 -22.85 19.31
N ASP A 44 17.87 -22.09 18.24
CA ASP A 44 16.56 -21.58 17.83
C ASP A 44 16.44 -21.74 16.32
N GLY A 45 15.82 -22.85 15.90
CA GLY A 45 15.74 -23.25 14.50
C GLY A 45 17.14 -23.47 13.87
N PRO A 46 17.40 -22.93 12.68
CA PRO A 46 18.68 -23.07 11.98
C PRO A 46 19.73 -22.05 12.44
N GLY A 47 19.75 -21.72 13.75
CA GLY A 47 20.64 -20.72 14.31
C GLY A 47 20.74 -20.80 15.82
N TRP A 48 21.32 -19.75 16.40
CA TRP A 48 21.54 -19.59 17.84
C TRP A 48 20.91 -18.30 18.31
N ARG A 49 20.26 -18.31 19.48
CA ARG A 49 19.68 -17.16 20.13
C ARG A 49 20.47 -16.82 21.40
N ALA A 50 20.88 -15.56 21.51
CA ALA A 50 21.40 -14.95 22.72
C ALA A 50 20.47 -13.81 23.13
N GLU A 51 20.17 -13.71 24.42
CA GLU A 51 19.27 -12.66 24.94
C GLU A 51 19.86 -12.09 26.24
N GLY A 52 19.75 -10.78 26.41
CA GLY A 52 20.25 -10.12 27.61
C GLY A 52 20.00 -8.63 27.61
N ASP A 53 20.35 -8.02 28.76
CA ASP A 53 20.24 -6.60 28.98
C ASP A 53 21.56 -5.89 28.65
N LEU A 54 21.46 -4.86 27.83
CA LEU A 54 22.56 -3.95 27.52
C LEU A 54 22.83 -3.01 28.70
N PRO A 55 24.01 -2.41 28.79
CA PRO A 55 24.32 -1.41 29.82
C PRO A 55 23.31 -0.25 29.80
N LEU A 56 23.10 0.36 30.97
CA LEU A 56 22.19 1.50 31.10
C LEU A 56 22.52 2.61 30.09
N GLY A 57 21.49 3.07 29.39
CA GLY A 57 21.61 4.10 28.36
C GLY A 57 22.02 3.57 26.96
N VAL A 58 22.26 2.26 26.83
CA VAL A 58 22.48 1.61 25.54
C VAL A 58 21.20 0.86 25.12
N THR A 59 20.82 1.01 23.88
CA THR A 59 19.59 0.40 23.33
C THR A 59 19.91 -0.69 22.31
N ALA A 60 18.98 -1.60 22.08
CA ALA A 60 19.09 -2.57 20.99
C ALA A 60 19.19 -1.88 19.62
N ALA A 61 18.58 -0.70 19.46
CA ALA A 61 18.70 0.13 18.25
C ALA A 61 20.16 0.54 17.96
N ASP A 62 20.97 0.82 18.99
CA ASP A 62 22.38 1.13 18.82
C ASP A 62 23.19 -0.05 18.28
N ILE A 63 22.76 -1.27 18.61
CA ILE A 63 23.37 -2.51 18.11
C ILE A 63 22.92 -2.77 16.66
N VAL A 64 21.61 -2.59 16.36
CA VAL A 64 21.07 -2.75 15.01
C VAL A 64 21.77 -1.82 14.02
N GLU A 65 22.03 -0.57 14.40
CA GLU A 65 22.77 0.41 13.58
C GLU A 65 24.20 -0.06 13.24
N ARG A 66 24.79 -0.85 14.11
CA ARG A 66 26.16 -1.37 13.96
C ARG A 66 26.21 -2.84 13.53
N ARG A 67 25.11 -3.36 12.93
CA ARG A 67 25.00 -4.76 12.52
C ARG A 67 26.18 -5.26 11.70
N GLU A 68 26.71 -4.43 10.79
CA GLU A 68 27.86 -4.79 9.97
C GLU A 68 29.12 -5.00 10.83
N ARG A 69 29.38 -4.10 11.79
CA ARG A 69 30.50 -4.23 12.74
C ARG A 69 30.31 -5.45 13.64
N LEU A 70 29.07 -5.71 14.06
CA LEU A 70 28.73 -6.89 14.86
C LEU A 70 29.02 -8.18 14.11
N ALA A 71 28.63 -8.25 12.85
CA ALA A 71 28.88 -9.41 11.98
C ALA A 71 30.40 -9.62 11.79
N SER A 72 31.16 -8.54 11.56
CA SER A 72 32.62 -8.57 11.46
C SER A 72 33.25 -9.07 12.76
N ALA A 73 32.82 -8.56 13.92
CA ALA A 73 33.34 -8.96 15.23
C ALA A 73 32.99 -10.41 15.60
N LEU A 74 31.87 -10.91 15.16
CA LEU A 74 31.45 -12.32 15.25
C LEU A 74 32.14 -13.21 14.21
N GLN A 75 32.84 -12.64 13.23
CA GLN A 75 33.41 -13.35 12.07
C GLN A 75 32.36 -14.17 11.31
N ARG A 76 31.18 -13.57 11.11
CA ARG A 76 30.01 -14.18 10.44
C ARG A 76 29.60 -13.37 9.21
N PRO A 77 29.06 -14.02 8.17
CA PRO A 77 28.40 -13.33 7.07
C PRO A 77 27.29 -12.42 7.60
N LEU A 78 27.15 -11.22 7.06
CA LEU A 78 26.16 -10.22 7.51
C LEU A 78 24.72 -10.76 7.48
N GLY A 79 24.36 -11.52 6.44
CA GLY A 79 23.03 -12.13 6.30
C GLY A 79 22.71 -13.25 7.29
N THR A 80 23.62 -13.59 8.21
CA THR A 80 23.39 -14.54 9.31
C THR A 80 23.18 -13.85 10.66
N VAL A 81 23.46 -12.55 10.78
CA VAL A 81 23.49 -11.82 12.06
C VAL A 81 22.30 -10.88 12.15
N TRP A 82 21.39 -11.14 13.09
CA TRP A 82 20.12 -10.44 13.23
C TRP A 82 19.93 -9.96 14.68
N PRO A 83 20.42 -8.76 15.02
CA PRO A 83 20.12 -8.11 16.28
C PRO A 83 18.72 -7.49 16.24
N GLU A 84 17.94 -7.69 17.29
CA GLU A 84 16.58 -7.16 17.48
C GLU A 84 16.39 -6.64 18.89
N GLY A 85 15.48 -5.69 19.10
CA GLY A 85 14.96 -5.34 20.41
C GLY A 85 13.83 -6.31 20.80
N ALA A 86 13.57 -6.42 22.12
CA ALA A 86 12.36 -7.05 22.63
C ALA A 86 11.39 -5.93 23.03
N GLY A 87 10.38 -5.66 22.17
CA GLY A 87 9.48 -4.51 22.33
C GLY A 87 8.64 -4.53 23.61
N GLU A 88 8.28 -5.73 24.09
CA GLU A 88 7.48 -5.91 25.30
C GLU A 88 8.26 -5.69 26.60
N GLU A 89 9.60 -5.70 26.57
CA GLU A 89 10.44 -5.57 27.76
C GLU A 89 10.88 -4.10 27.94
N HIS A 90 12.07 -3.77 27.51
CA HIS A 90 12.58 -2.41 27.56
C HIS A 90 13.61 -2.18 26.43
N PRO A 91 13.89 -0.92 26.02
CA PRO A 91 14.76 -0.62 24.88
C PRO A 91 16.18 -1.18 24.95
N GLY A 92 16.67 -1.49 26.17
CA GLY A 92 17.98 -2.09 26.39
C GLY A 92 17.98 -3.63 26.31
N ARG A 93 16.84 -4.31 26.16
CA ARG A 93 16.78 -5.76 25.95
C ARG A 93 17.17 -6.08 24.50
N LEU A 94 18.28 -6.79 24.36
CA LEU A 94 18.78 -7.29 23.08
C LEU A 94 18.43 -8.76 22.89
N VAL A 95 17.87 -9.09 21.73
CA VAL A 95 17.80 -10.46 21.20
C VAL A 95 18.71 -10.54 20.00
N LEU A 96 19.77 -11.31 20.08
CA LEU A 96 20.69 -11.56 18.97
C LEU A 96 20.46 -12.99 18.45
N TRP A 97 19.97 -13.08 17.22
CA TRP A 97 19.89 -14.35 16.52
C TRP A 97 21.00 -14.44 15.46
N VAL A 98 21.73 -15.57 15.47
CA VAL A 98 22.83 -15.83 14.52
C VAL A 98 22.56 -17.14 13.80
N GLY A 99 22.25 -17.04 12.50
CA GLY A 99 21.94 -18.19 11.65
C GLY A 99 23.16 -18.97 11.23
N ASP A 100 22.96 -20.25 10.93
CA ASP A 100 23.98 -21.13 10.33
C ASP A 100 24.23 -20.79 8.86
N VAL A 101 23.19 -20.28 8.17
CA VAL A 101 23.21 -19.91 6.75
C VAL A 101 22.63 -18.50 6.59
N ASP A 102 23.18 -17.77 5.64
CA ASP A 102 22.65 -16.45 5.24
C ASP A 102 21.16 -16.58 4.83
N MET A 103 20.30 -15.75 5.43
CA MET A 103 18.85 -15.77 5.20
C MET A 103 18.50 -15.65 3.71
N ALA A 104 19.23 -14.81 2.96
CA ALA A 104 19.02 -14.63 1.52
C ALA A 104 19.36 -15.90 0.71
N LYS A 105 20.31 -16.72 1.19
CA LYS A 105 20.80 -17.94 0.55
C LYS A 105 20.15 -19.22 1.11
N ALA A 106 19.50 -19.14 2.27
CA ALA A 106 18.80 -20.26 2.88
C ALA A 106 17.74 -20.80 1.92
N LYS A 107 17.62 -22.12 1.84
CA LYS A 107 16.56 -22.77 1.04
C LYS A 107 15.22 -22.49 1.71
N GLN A 108 14.37 -21.74 1.03
CA GLN A 108 12.99 -21.52 1.45
C GLN A 108 12.08 -22.57 0.82
N ALA A 109 11.14 -23.12 1.60
CA ALA A 109 10.13 -24.00 1.07
C ALA A 109 9.27 -23.25 0.01
N PRO A 110 8.78 -23.94 -1.03
CA PRO A 110 7.85 -23.34 -1.97
C PRO A 110 6.63 -22.74 -1.26
N TRP A 111 6.04 -21.72 -1.86
CA TRP A 111 4.79 -21.15 -1.35
C TRP A 111 3.72 -22.25 -1.23
N PRO A 112 3.06 -22.43 -0.07
CA PRO A 112 2.11 -23.53 0.12
C PRO A 112 0.95 -23.52 -0.89
N LEU A 113 0.57 -22.34 -1.36
CA LEU A 113 -0.51 -22.15 -2.34
C LEU A 113 -0.06 -22.25 -3.81
N LEU A 114 1.20 -22.60 -4.05
CA LEU A 114 1.74 -22.63 -5.40
C LEU A 114 1.01 -23.64 -6.30
N LYS A 115 0.73 -24.85 -5.77
CA LYS A 115 0.15 -25.95 -6.56
C LYS A 115 -1.33 -26.22 -6.30
N ALA A 116 -1.83 -25.88 -5.13
CA ALA A 116 -3.21 -26.21 -4.72
C ALA A 116 -3.72 -25.21 -3.67
N GLY A 117 -5.04 -25.21 -3.46
CA GLY A 117 -5.70 -24.42 -2.43
C GLY A 117 -6.33 -23.13 -2.94
N ILE A 118 -7.23 -22.60 -2.15
CA ILE A 118 -7.89 -21.31 -2.28
C ILE A 118 -7.58 -20.49 -1.04
N VAL A 119 -7.86 -19.19 -1.09
CA VAL A 119 -7.68 -18.23 0.02
C VAL A 119 -9.04 -17.77 0.53
N ASP A 120 -9.11 -17.54 1.81
CA ASP A 120 -10.12 -16.70 2.46
C ASP A 120 -9.38 -15.45 2.99
N LEU A 121 -9.61 -14.32 2.36
CA LEU A 121 -8.91 -13.06 2.70
C LEU A 121 -9.18 -12.58 4.13
N PHE A 122 -10.21 -13.08 4.78
CA PHE A 122 -10.51 -12.79 6.18
C PHE A 122 -9.65 -13.59 7.17
N ARG A 123 -8.81 -14.50 6.68
CA ARG A 123 -7.96 -15.38 7.48
C ARG A 123 -6.47 -15.17 7.17
N PRO A 124 -5.59 -15.45 8.15
CA PRO A 124 -4.15 -15.42 7.92
C PRO A 124 -3.75 -16.34 6.76
N THR A 125 -2.98 -15.79 5.83
CA THR A 125 -2.47 -16.49 4.64
C THR A 125 -0.96 -16.40 4.60
N ARG A 126 -0.29 -17.51 4.26
CA ARG A 126 1.16 -17.62 4.22
C ARG A 126 1.79 -16.63 3.25
N PHE A 127 2.54 -15.68 3.80
CA PHE A 127 3.31 -14.69 3.04
C PHE A 127 4.77 -15.08 2.89
N GLY A 128 5.41 -15.58 3.95
CA GLY A 128 6.83 -15.85 3.93
C GLY A 128 7.33 -16.63 5.14
N THR A 129 8.60 -16.43 5.45
CA THR A 129 9.26 -17.00 6.62
C THR A 129 10.08 -15.93 7.34
N ASP A 130 10.21 -16.05 8.67
CA ASP A 130 11.14 -15.22 9.43
C ASP A 130 12.61 -15.69 9.23
N GLN A 131 13.55 -15.00 9.87
CA GLN A 131 14.99 -15.36 9.81
C GLN A 131 15.29 -16.73 10.39
N ARG A 132 14.41 -17.28 11.20
CA ARG A 132 14.52 -18.61 11.80
C ARG A 132 13.85 -19.69 10.96
N GLY A 133 13.28 -19.33 9.81
CA GLY A 133 12.55 -20.23 8.92
C GLY A 133 11.13 -20.53 9.39
N ARG A 134 10.61 -19.84 10.42
CA ARG A 134 9.25 -20.00 10.89
C ARG A 134 8.26 -19.30 9.97
N PRO A 135 7.04 -19.85 9.82
CA PRO A 135 6.03 -19.27 8.96
C PRO A 135 5.61 -17.87 9.41
N VAL A 136 5.42 -16.97 8.41
CA VAL A 136 4.86 -15.65 8.60
C VAL A 136 3.63 -15.53 7.71
N ASP A 137 2.51 -15.27 8.33
CA ASP A 137 1.22 -15.11 7.66
C ASP A 137 0.79 -13.63 7.69
N ILE A 138 -0.07 -13.23 6.76
CA ILE A 138 -0.72 -11.90 6.74
C ILE A 138 -2.22 -12.08 6.53
N THR A 139 -2.99 -11.16 7.09
CA THR A 139 -4.43 -11.05 6.89
C THR A 139 -4.74 -9.80 6.09
N LEU A 140 -5.21 -9.94 4.85
CA LEU A 140 -5.43 -8.79 3.97
C LEU A 140 -6.70 -8.00 4.31
N MET A 141 -7.75 -8.68 4.76
CA MET A 141 -8.97 -7.97 5.12
C MET A 141 -8.75 -7.06 6.32
N PHE A 142 -9.44 -5.90 6.27
CA PHE A 142 -9.37 -4.82 7.25
C PHE A 142 -8.03 -4.05 7.29
N ALA A 143 -7.19 -4.23 6.27
CA ALA A 143 -5.91 -3.53 6.20
C ALA A 143 -5.60 -3.06 4.77
N SER A 144 -5.28 -1.79 4.60
CA SER A 144 -4.57 -1.32 3.41
C SER A 144 -3.07 -1.51 3.60
N MET A 145 -2.32 -1.72 2.51
CA MET A 145 -0.91 -2.08 2.56
C MET A 145 -0.02 -1.08 1.80
N LEU A 146 1.13 -0.79 2.38
CA LEU A 146 2.22 -0.08 1.71
C LEU A 146 3.41 -1.00 1.50
N ILE A 147 4.02 -0.92 0.32
CA ILE A 147 5.25 -1.65 -0.02
C ILE A 147 6.29 -0.63 -0.53
N GLY A 148 7.37 -0.48 0.21
CA GLY A 148 8.47 0.43 -0.16
C GLY A 148 9.80 -0.28 -0.32
N ALA A 149 10.58 0.12 -1.35
CA ALA A 149 11.89 -0.45 -1.61
C ALA A 149 12.68 0.43 -2.59
N ILE A 150 14.02 0.37 -2.52
CA ILE A 150 14.83 0.79 -3.67
C ILE A 150 14.71 -0.22 -4.83
N PRO A 151 15.10 0.16 -6.06
CA PRO A 151 15.02 -0.74 -7.22
C PRO A 151 15.72 -2.09 -7.01
N ARG A 152 15.16 -3.16 -7.59
CA ARG A 152 15.69 -4.54 -7.61
C ARG A 152 15.72 -5.26 -6.26
N MET A 153 14.96 -4.83 -5.28
CA MET A 153 14.86 -5.50 -3.97
C MET A 153 13.70 -6.48 -3.83
N GLY A 154 12.90 -6.67 -4.88
CA GLY A 154 11.79 -7.62 -4.87
C GLY A 154 10.41 -6.99 -4.57
N LYS A 155 10.26 -5.66 -4.66
CA LYS A 155 8.99 -4.93 -4.45
C LYS A 155 7.84 -5.51 -5.28
N THR A 156 8.00 -5.57 -6.59
CA THR A 156 6.96 -6.07 -7.51
C THR A 156 6.65 -7.55 -7.29
N VAL A 157 7.65 -8.37 -6.91
CA VAL A 157 7.44 -9.78 -6.54
C VAL A 157 6.59 -9.88 -5.27
N SER A 158 6.86 -9.05 -4.27
CA SER A 158 6.06 -9.00 -3.03
C SER A 158 4.62 -8.54 -3.31
N LEU A 159 4.44 -7.49 -4.13
CA LEU A 159 3.12 -7.04 -4.56
C LEU A 159 2.37 -8.15 -5.31
N ARG A 160 3.02 -8.79 -6.28
CA ARG A 160 2.43 -9.90 -7.04
C ARG A 160 2.02 -11.06 -6.12
N LEU A 161 2.84 -11.44 -5.15
CA LEU A 161 2.51 -12.48 -4.18
C LEU A 161 1.21 -12.16 -3.42
N VAL A 162 1.07 -10.94 -2.95
CA VAL A 162 -0.14 -10.49 -2.23
C VAL A 162 -1.35 -10.47 -3.17
N LEU A 163 -1.20 -10.03 -4.42
CA LEU A 163 -2.28 -10.05 -5.40
C LEU A 163 -2.66 -11.47 -5.84
N LEU A 164 -1.73 -12.43 -5.83
CA LEU A 164 -2.02 -13.85 -6.04
C LEU A 164 -2.87 -14.43 -4.89
N MET A 165 -2.66 -13.98 -3.64
CA MET A 165 -3.57 -14.33 -2.54
C MET A 165 -4.99 -13.84 -2.82
N ALA A 166 -5.14 -12.60 -3.28
CA ALA A 166 -6.44 -12.04 -3.66
C ALA A 166 -7.06 -12.77 -4.86
N ALA A 167 -6.25 -13.15 -5.85
CA ALA A 167 -6.72 -13.93 -6.99
C ALA A 167 -7.29 -15.30 -6.57
N LEU A 168 -6.70 -15.93 -5.55
CA LEU A 168 -7.11 -17.24 -5.04
C LEU A 168 -8.34 -17.19 -4.11
N ASP A 169 -8.83 -16.01 -3.68
CA ASP A 169 -10.15 -15.88 -3.06
C ASP A 169 -11.19 -15.68 -4.18
N PRO A 170 -12.05 -16.65 -4.47
CA PRO A 170 -12.97 -16.52 -5.60
C PRO A 170 -13.94 -15.35 -5.47
N ARG A 171 -14.20 -14.85 -4.24
CA ARG A 171 -15.09 -13.71 -3.99
C ARG A 171 -14.45 -12.38 -4.35
N ALA A 172 -13.11 -12.30 -4.29
CA ALA A 172 -12.40 -11.04 -4.40
C ALA A 172 -12.45 -10.47 -5.83
N GLU A 173 -12.90 -9.24 -5.96
CA GLU A 173 -12.77 -8.42 -7.16
C GLU A 173 -11.38 -7.81 -7.16
N LEU A 174 -10.61 -8.05 -8.23
CA LEU A 174 -9.20 -7.68 -8.31
C LEU A 174 -8.98 -6.56 -9.31
N HIS A 175 -8.35 -5.47 -8.87
CA HIS A 175 -7.89 -4.37 -9.70
C HIS A 175 -6.37 -4.32 -9.65
N ALA A 176 -5.70 -4.32 -10.79
CA ALA A 176 -4.25 -4.34 -10.86
C ALA A 176 -3.71 -3.31 -11.87
N PHE A 177 -2.84 -2.43 -11.39
CA PHE A 177 -2.23 -1.37 -12.16
C PHE A 177 -0.70 -1.48 -12.12
N ASP A 178 -0.09 -1.71 -13.29
CA ASP A 178 1.36 -1.75 -13.48
C ASP A 178 1.83 -0.47 -14.17
N LEU A 179 2.06 0.59 -13.39
CA LEU A 179 2.40 1.91 -13.93
C LEU A 179 3.83 2.00 -14.48
N LYS A 180 4.62 0.95 -14.32
CA LYS A 180 5.91 0.81 -14.99
C LYS A 180 5.76 0.34 -16.45
N GLY A 181 4.61 -0.24 -16.79
CA GLY A 181 4.31 -0.71 -18.14
C GLY A 181 5.13 -1.92 -18.61
N THR A 182 5.80 -2.62 -17.68
CA THR A 182 6.65 -3.78 -18.03
C THR A 182 5.89 -5.09 -18.09
N GLY A 183 4.61 -5.11 -17.70
CA GLY A 183 3.79 -6.32 -17.66
C GLY A 183 4.13 -7.27 -16.51
N ASP A 184 4.79 -6.79 -15.47
CA ASP A 184 5.15 -7.60 -14.30
C ASP A 184 3.93 -8.17 -13.55
N LEU A 185 2.74 -7.57 -13.74
CA LEU A 185 1.46 -8.01 -13.19
C LEU A 185 0.54 -8.67 -14.22
N SER A 186 0.97 -8.86 -15.48
CA SER A 186 0.14 -9.38 -16.57
C SER A 186 -0.43 -10.79 -16.31
N ALA A 187 0.23 -11.58 -15.49
CA ALA A 187 -0.31 -12.88 -15.06
C ALA A 187 -1.72 -12.77 -14.44
N LEU A 188 -2.09 -11.61 -13.87
CA LEU A 188 -3.38 -11.39 -13.20
C LEU A 188 -4.54 -11.06 -14.16
N GLU A 189 -4.26 -10.69 -15.40
CA GLU A 189 -5.28 -10.30 -16.40
C GLU A 189 -6.48 -11.25 -16.47
N PRO A 190 -6.31 -12.59 -16.50
CA PRO A 190 -7.43 -13.51 -16.65
C PRO A 190 -8.45 -13.48 -15.49
N VAL A 191 -8.11 -12.90 -14.34
CA VAL A 191 -8.98 -12.84 -13.15
C VAL A 191 -9.23 -11.41 -12.67
N ALA A 192 -8.68 -10.41 -13.35
CA ALA A 192 -8.81 -9.02 -12.97
C ALA A 192 -10.16 -8.43 -13.41
N HIS A 193 -10.80 -7.68 -12.51
CA HIS A 193 -11.94 -6.83 -12.84
C HIS A 193 -11.48 -5.59 -13.62
N ALA A 194 -10.37 -5.00 -13.20
CA ALA A 194 -9.69 -3.94 -13.93
C ALA A 194 -8.19 -4.26 -14.01
N TYR A 195 -7.61 -4.09 -15.20
CA TYR A 195 -6.18 -4.25 -15.41
C TYR A 195 -5.68 -3.21 -16.39
N ARG A 196 -4.59 -2.54 -16.04
CA ARG A 196 -3.90 -1.66 -16.96
C ARG A 196 -2.39 -1.68 -16.67
N ALA A 197 -1.61 -1.72 -17.74
CA ALA A 197 -0.16 -1.57 -17.70
C ALA A 197 0.25 -0.40 -18.56
N GLY A 198 0.96 0.57 -18.00
CA GLY A 198 1.42 1.78 -18.67
C GLY A 198 1.26 3.04 -17.85
N GLU A 199 1.92 4.10 -18.30
CA GLU A 199 1.92 5.43 -17.67
C GLU A 199 1.49 6.55 -18.63
N GLU A 200 1.04 6.19 -19.82
CA GLU A 200 0.53 7.15 -20.81
C GLU A 200 -0.81 7.74 -20.36
N ASP A 201 -1.20 8.87 -20.91
CA ASP A 201 -2.43 9.58 -20.53
C ASP A 201 -3.67 8.69 -20.60
N GLU A 202 -3.80 7.83 -21.60
CA GLU A 202 -4.91 6.88 -21.72
C GLU A 202 -4.90 5.84 -20.58
N ASP A 203 -3.73 5.43 -20.11
CA ASP A 203 -3.60 4.47 -19.01
C ASP A 203 -4.01 5.11 -17.70
N ILE A 204 -3.64 6.37 -17.51
CA ILE A 204 -4.01 7.16 -16.34
C ILE A 204 -5.51 7.48 -16.35
N GLU A 205 -6.09 7.85 -17.47
CA GLU A 205 -7.53 8.09 -17.59
C GLU A 205 -8.35 6.83 -17.28
N TYR A 206 -7.89 5.66 -17.73
CA TYR A 206 -8.49 4.37 -17.38
C TYR A 206 -8.48 4.16 -15.86
N ALA A 207 -7.33 4.37 -15.22
CA ALA A 207 -7.19 4.22 -13.78
C ALA A 207 -8.07 5.22 -13.01
N VAL A 208 -8.12 6.47 -13.45
CA VAL A 208 -8.98 7.51 -12.87
C VAL A 208 -10.46 7.13 -12.94
N ALA A 209 -10.91 6.61 -14.08
CA ALA A 209 -12.29 6.16 -14.26
C ALA A 209 -12.63 5.01 -13.29
N ASP A 210 -11.75 4.03 -13.15
CA ASP A 210 -11.90 2.91 -12.23
C ASP A 210 -11.90 3.38 -10.76
N MET A 211 -10.98 4.26 -10.39
CA MET A 211 -10.90 4.81 -9.02
C MET A 211 -12.11 5.68 -8.66
N ARG A 212 -12.71 6.38 -9.61
CA ARG A 212 -14.00 7.09 -9.41
C ARG A 212 -15.14 6.11 -9.16
N ALA A 213 -15.19 5.01 -9.90
CA ALA A 213 -16.17 3.93 -9.67
C ALA A 213 -16.00 3.32 -8.27
N LEU A 214 -14.76 3.05 -7.85
CA LEU A 214 -14.45 2.55 -6.50
C LEU A 214 -14.82 3.54 -5.40
N LYS A 215 -14.66 4.84 -5.60
CA LYS A 215 -15.14 5.88 -4.67
C LYS A 215 -16.66 5.84 -4.54
N THR A 216 -17.37 5.64 -5.63
CA THR A 216 -18.84 5.50 -5.65
C THR A 216 -19.26 4.22 -4.92
N GLU A 217 -18.58 3.11 -5.18
CA GLU A 217 -18.78 1.83 -4.52
C GLU A 217 -18.53 1.90 -3.01
N LEU A 218 -17.47 2.61 -2.59
CA LEU A 218 -17.19 2.86 -1.17
C LEU A 218 -18.38 3.53 -0.46
N ARG A 219 -18.99 4.53 -1.11
CA ARG A 219 -20.17 5.24 -0.58
C ARG A 219 -21.39 4.33 -0.54
N ARG A 220 -21.63 3.53 -1.58
CA ARG A 220 -22.71 2.55 -1.63
C ARG A 220 -22.59 1.56 -0.48
N ARG A 221 -21.41 0.98 -0.27
CA ARG A 221 -21.14 0.02 0.83
C ARG A 221 -21.36 0.62 2.19
N ALA A 222 -20.91 1.85 2.42
CA ALA A 222 -21.13 2.56 3.67
C ALA A 222 -22.64 2.73 3.98
N LYS A 223 -23.45 2.99 2.94
CA LYS A 223 -24.91 3.07 3.07
C LYS A 223 -25.51 1.70 3.41
N VAL A 224 -25.14 0.65 2.66
CA VAL A 224 -25.60 -0.72 2.91
C VAL A 224 -25.28 -1.16 4.34
N ILE A 225 -24.03 -1.01 4.78
CA ILE A 225 -23.61 -1.39 6.14
C ILE A 225 -24.39 -0.63 7.22
N ARG A 226 -24.67 0.64 7.01
CA ARG A 226 -25.45 1.46 7.96
C ARG A 226 -26.91 1.01 8.06
N GLU A 227 -27.48 0.51 6.97
CA GLU A 227 -28.87 0.07 6.89
C GLU A 227 -29.05 -1.39 7.36
N LEU A 228 -27.98 -2.17 7.49
CA LEU A 228 -28.05 -3.54 8.00
C LEU A 228 -28.45 -3.57 9.47
N PRO A 229 -29.28 -4.57 9.89
CA PRO A 229 -29.58 -4.84 11.29
C PRO A 229 -28.31 -5.02 12.13
N LYS A 230 -28.31 -4.52 13.36
CA LYS A 230 -27.15 -4.57 14.25
C LYS A 230 -26.72 -5.98 14.67
N ASP A 231 -27.65 -6.93 14.70
CA ASP A 231 -27.35 -8.35 14.93
C ASP A 231 -26.59 -8.99 13.76
N LEU A 232 -26.78 -8.54 12.53
CA LEU A 232 -26.04 -9.01 11.35
C LEU A 232 -24.71 -8.29 11.16
N CYS A 233 -24.60 -7.04 11.59
CA CYS A 233 -23.40 -6.22 11.43
C CYS A 233 -23.08 -5.39 12.68
N PRO A 234 -22.73 -6.03 13.82
CA PRO A 234 -22.58 -5.34 15.12
C PRO A 234 -21.46 -4.31 15.10
N ASP A 235 -20.35 -4.61 14.44
CA ASP A 235 -19.15 -3.76 14.39
C ASP A 235 -19.11 -2.78 13.21
N SER A 236 -20.19 -2.70 12.43
CA SER A 236 -20.23 -1.89 11.19
C SER A 236 -19.10 -2.22 10.21
N LYS A 237 -18.73 -3.50 10.11
CA LYS A 237 -17.68 -4.05 9.23
C LYS A 237 -18.22 -5.18 8.40
N VAL A 238 -17.65 -5.34 7.19
CA VAL A 238 -17.92 -6.50 6.34
C VAL A 238 -17.41 -7.76 7.05
N THR A 239 -18.26 -8.77 7.18
CA THR A 239 -17.89 -10.10 7.71
C THR A 239 -17.82 -11.12 6.57
N PRO A 240 -17.20 -12.30 6.76
CA PRO A 240 -17.23 -13.37 5.76
C PRO A 240 -18.67 -13.70 5.32
N GLY A 241 -19.61 -13.82 6.27
CA GLY A 241 -21.00 -14.11 5.97
C GLY A 241 -21.72 -13.03 5.17
N LEU A 242 -21.39 -11.74 5.38
CA LEU A 242 -21.90 -10.63 4.56
C LEU A 242 -21.26 -10.64 3.16
N ALA A 243 -19.97 -10.95 3.07
CA ALA A 243 -19.25 -11.03 1.81
C ALA A 243 -19.74 -12.18 0.91
N ASP A 244 -20.25 -13.27 1.50
CA ASP A 244 -20.81 -14.41 0.77
C ASP A 244 -22.20 -14.12 0.18
N GLN A 245 -22.93 -13.13 0.71
CA GLN A 245 -24.24 -12.73 0.21
C GLN A 245 -24.11 -11.84 -1.03
N ARG A 246 -24.18 -12.44 -2.22
CA ARG A 246 -24.02 -11.74 -3.51
C ARG A 246 -24.92 -10.52 -3.66
N ALA A 247 -26.16 -10.62 -3.18
CA ALA A 247 -27.16 -9.55 -3.27
C ALA A 247 -26.73 -8.25 -2.55
N LEU A 248 -25.89 -8.35 -1.51
CA LEU A 248 -25.39 -7.19 -0.79
C LEU A 248 -24.26 -6.48 -1.53
N GLY A 249 -23.55 -7.18 -2.42
CA GLY A 249 -22.38 -6.65 -3.11
C GLY A 249 -21.26 -6.22 -2.16
N LEU A 250 -21.05 -6.97 -1.06
CA LEU A 250 -20.03 -6.69 -0.04
C LEU A 250 -18.82 -7.64 -0.12
N HIS A 251 -18.64 -8.31 -1.26
CA HIS A 251 -17.48 -9.13 -1.53
C HIS A 251 -16.18 -8.32 -1.42
N PRO A 252 -15.03 -8.94 -1.09
CA PRO A 252 -13.75 -8.25 -1.03
C PRO A 252 -13.39 -7.58 -2.36
N ILE A 253 -12.89 -6.35 -2.31
CA ILE A 253 -12.26 -5.67 -3.43
C ILE A 253 -10.81 -5.42 -3.06
N VAL A 254 -9.87 -5.84 -3.92
CA VAL A 254 -8.43 -5.66 -3.71
C VAL A 254 -7.85 -4.90 -4.88
N ILE A 255 -7.22 -3.77 -4.59
CA ILE A 255 -6.61 -2.87 -5.57
C ILE A 255 -5.10 -2.88 -5.36
N GLY A 256 -4.33 -3.31 -6.34
CA GLY A 256 -2.87 -3.30 -6.31
C GLY A 256 -2.30 -2.35 -7.34
N VAL A 257 -1.41 -1.46 -6.90
CA VAL A 257 -0.77 -0.44 -7.76
C VAL A 257 0.74 -0.55 -7.60
N ASP A 258 1.43 -0.87 -8.69
CA ASP A 258 2.89 -0.79 -8.73
C ASP A 258 3.34 0.58 -9.27
N GLU A 259 4.36 1.18 -8.67
CA GLU A 259 4.87 2.54 -8.94
C GLU A 259 3.80 3.63 -8.75
N CYS A 260 3.09 3.58 -7.61
CA CYS A 260 1.97 4.48 -7.31
C CYS A 260 2.31 5.98 -7.35
N GLN A 261 3.59 6.36 -7.27
CA GLN A 261 4.01 7.74 -7.42
C GLN A 261 3.62 8.35 -8.76
N VAL A 262 3.52 7.55 -9.84
CA VAL A 262 3.08 8.01 -11.15
C VAL A 262 1.68 8.62 -11.07
N TRP A 263 0.80 8.04 -10.25
CA TRP A 263 -0.52 8.59 -10.01
C TRP A 263 -0.48 9.93 -9.28
N PHE A 264 0.24 9.98 -8.15
CA PHE A 264 0.22 11.15 -7.26
C PHE A 264 1.01 12.34 -7.81
N GLU A 265 2.02 12.08 -8.65
CA GLU A 265 2.80 13.11 -9.33
C GLU A 265 2.17 13.59 -10.64
N HIS A 266 1.04 12.97 -11.09
CA HIS A 266 0.40 13.34 -12.34
C HIS A 266 -0.19 14.78 -12.26
N PRO A 267 0.13 15.66 -13.23
CA PRO A 267 -0.19 17.09 -13.14
C PRO A 267 -1.70 17.35 -13.08
N ASP A 268 -2.51 16.59 -13.81
CA ASP A 268 -3.94 16.84 -13.94
C ASP A 268 -4.79 15.97 -13.00
N HIS A 269 -4.35 14.75 -12.69
CA HIS A 269 -5.13 13.78 -11.93
C HIS A 269 -4.57 13.45 -10.54
N GLY A 270 -3.34 13.88 -10.23
CA GLY A 270 -2.65 13.49 -8.99
C GLY A 270 -3.43 13.85 -7.73
N ALA A 271 -3.96 15.06 -7.65
CA ALA A 271 -4.73 15.49 -6.48
C ALA A 271 -6.05 14.72 -6.30
N GLU A 272 -6.73 14.38 -7.41
CA GLU A 272 -7.95 13.58 -7.35
C GLU A 272 -7.66 12.13 -6.91
N LEU A 273 -6.64 11.52 -7.50
CA LEU A 273 -6.22 10.16 -7.15
C LEU A 273 -5.75 10.08 -5.69
N GLU A 274 -5.00 11.08 -5.19
CA GLU A 274 -4.63 11.19 -3.79
C GLU A 274 -5.86 11.24 -2.87
N ALA A 275 -6.84 12.08 -3.20
CA ALA A 275 -8.06 12.21 -2.42
C ALA A 275 -8.87 10.90 -2.37
N ILE A 276 -8.99 10.19 -3.51
CA ILE A 276 -9.69 8.91 -3.59
C ILE A 276 -8.93 7.84 -2.80
N CYS A 277 -7.62 7.70 -3.02
CA CYS A 277 -6.79 6.72 -2.31
C CYS A 277 -6.80 6.96 -0.80
N THR A 278 -6.76 8.22 -0.37
CA THR A 278 -6.83 8.58 1.07
C THR A 278 -8.17 8.15 1.68
N ASP A 279 -9.29 8.35 0.99
CA ASP A 279 -10.62 7.92 1.47
C ASP A 279 -10.70 6.38 1.50
N LEU A 280 -10.18 5.70 0.46
CA LEU A 280 -10.12 4.23 0.41
C LEU A 280 -9.27 3.65 1.54
N VAL A 281 -8.10 4.21 1.82
CA VAL A 281 -7.23 3.71 2.91
C VAL A 281 -7.88 3.89 4.28
N LYS A 282 -8.58 5.01 4.50
CA LYS A 282 -9.24 5.32 5.79
C LYS A 282 -10.50 4.49 6.04
N ARG A 283 -11.33 4.32 5.03
CA ARG A 283 -12.69 3.77 5.18
C ARG A 283 -12.87 2.40 4.52
N GLY A 284 -12.09 2.15 3.46
CA GLY A 284 -12.19 0.93 2.68
C GLY A 284 -12.06 -0.36 3.48
N PRO A 285 -11.07 -0.50 4.38
CA PRO A 285 -10.87 -1.74 5.13
C PRO A 285 -12.12 -2.25 5.85
N ALA A 286 -12.82 -1.40 6.57
CA ALA A 286 -14.07 -1.78 7.24
C ALA A 286 -15.19 -2.17 6.26
N LEU A 287 -15.16 -1.63 5.06
CA LEU A 287 -16.15 -1.83 4.00
C LEU A 287 -15.74 -2.91 2.98
N GLY A 288 -14.69 -3.67 3.25
CA GLY A 288 -14.23 -4.76 2.41
C GLY A 288 -13.43 -4.33 1.18
N ILE A 289 -12.84 -3.13 1.18
CA ILE A 289 -11.99 -2.61 0.09
C ILE A 289 -10.57 -2.42 0.63
N VAL A 290 -9.61 -3.10 0.02
CA VAL A 290 -8.20 -3.09 0.39
C VAL A 290 -7.38 -2.44 -0.72
N LEU A 291 -6.65 -1.37 -0.39
CA LEU A 291 -5.72 -0.71 -1.30
C LEU A 291 -4.28 -1.08 -0.95
N ILE A 292 -3.53 -1.54 -1.94
CA ILE A 292 -2.12 -1.94 -1.83
C ILE A 292 -1.31 -1.06 -2.77
N LEU A 293 -0.46 -0.22 -2.20
CA LEU A 293 0.39 0.72 -2.94
C LEU A 293 1.85 0.33 -2.82
N ALA A 294 2.54 0.22 -3.94
CA ALA A 294 3.95 -0.08 -4.01
C ALA A 294 4.73 1.05 -4.70
N THR A 295 5.86 1.47 -4.13
CA THR A 295 6.71 2.54 -4.67
C THR A 295 8.19 2.25 -4.48
N GLN A 296 9.02 2.71 -5.42
CA GLN A 296 10.48 2.72 -5.29
C GLN A 296 11.01 4.03 -4.71
N ARG A 297 10.15 5.03 -4.55
CA ARG A 297 10.48 6.33 -3.96
C ARG A 297 9.50 6.68 -2.83
N PRO A 298 9.67 6.07 -1.63
CA PRO A 298 8.78 6.35 -0.50
C PRO A 298 9.15 7.69 0.16
N ASP A 299 8.90 8.79 -0.52
CA ASP A 299 8.99 10.16 -0.02
C ASP A 299 7.60 10.82 0.04
N SER A 300 7.51 12.02 0.59
CA SER A 300 6.23 12.71 0.79
C SER A 300 5.54 13.19 -0.49
N LYS A 301 6.26 13.23 -1.63
CA LYS A 301 5.68 13.58 -2.93
C LYS A 301 5.12 12.35 -3.61
N SER A 302 5.87 11.25 -3.53
CA SER A 302 5.55 9.97 -4.15
C SER A 302 4.53 9.15 -3.36
N LEU A 303 4.43 9.37 -2.05
CA LEU A 303 3.49 8.72 -1.15
C LEU A 303 2.89 9.75 -0.19
N PRO A 304 1.67 10.25 -0.46
CA PRO A 304 1.03 11.24 0.38
C PRO A 304 0.91 10.82 1.86
N THR A 305 1.16 11.75 2.76
CA THR A 305 1.17 11.49 4.21
C THR A 305 -0.18 10.99 4.73
N GLY A 306 -1.30 11.48 4.14
CA GLY A 306 -2.64 11.02 4.50
C GLY A 306 -2.87 9.53 4.21
N ILE A 307 -2.20 8.97 3.21
CA ILE A 307 -2.22 7.55 2.87
C ILE A 307 -1.28 6.79 3.81
N SER A 308 -0.02 7.24 3.91
CA SER A 308 0.99 6.58 4.73
C SER A 308 0.58 6.47 6.20
N ALA A 309 -0.03 7.53 6.77
CA ALA A 309 -0.46 7.54 8.17
C ALA A 309 -1.60 6.53 8.49
N ASN A 310 -2.39 6.13 7.49
CA ASN A 310 -3.59 5.30 7.70
C ASN A 310 -3.44 3.85 7.18
N ALA A 311 -2.39 3.52 6.45
CA ALA A 311 -2.14 2.14 6.04
C ALA A 311 -1.70 1.30 7.25
N VAL A 312 -2.28 0.12 7.40
CA VAL A 312 -2.02 -0.79 8.53
C VAL A 312 -0.87 -1.73 8.20
N LEU A 313 -0.99 -2.52 7.14
CA LEU A 313 0.07 -3.43 6.72
C LEU A 313 1.18 -2.68 5.99
N ARG A 314 2.43 -2.98 6.33
CA ARG A 314 3.59 -2.28 5.80
C ARG A 314 4.72 -3.25 5.51
N LEU A 315 5.19 -3.26 4.27
CA LEU A 315 6.37 -4.00 3.84
C LEU A 315 7.47 -3.02 3.47
N CYS A 316 8.52 -2.96 4.24
CA CYS A 316 9.69 -2.16 3.92
C CYS A 316 10.88 -3.06 3.62
N LEU A 317 11.19 -3.21 2.34
CA LEU A 317 12.42 -3.83 1.89
C LEU A 317 13.57 -2.81 2.06
N LYS A 318 14.75 -3.07 1.48
CA LYS A 318 15.85 -2.11 1.60
C LYS A 318 15.44 -0.72 1.12
N VAL A 319 15.71 0.28 1.97
CA VAL A 319 15.67 1.72 1.68
C VAL A 319 17.02 2.37 2.03
N LEU A 320 17.23 3.63 1.65
CA LEU A 320 18.53 4.28 1.82
C LEU A 320 18.62 5.12 3.09
N GLY A 321 17.53 5.75 3.50
CA GLY A 321 17.54 6.70 4.58
C GLY A 321 16.40 6.54 5.59
N GLN A 322 16.45 7.35 6.63
CA GLN A 322 15.44 7.40 7.69
C GLN A 322 14.08 7.86 7.15
N ILE A 323 14.07 8.85 6.25
CA ILE A 323 12.83 9.43 5.72
C ILE A 323 12.03 8.35 5.00
N GLU A 324 12.65 7.61 4.10
CA GLU A 324 12.02 6.53 3.34
C GLU A 324 11.56 5.39 4.27
N ASN A 325 12.37 5.07 5.28
CA ASN A 325 12.03 4.08 6.29
C ASN A 325 10.75 4.46 7.03
N ASP A 326 10.71 5.68 7.56
CA ASP A 326 9.59 6.17 8.38
C ASP A 326 8.33 6.45 7.53
N MET A 327 8.49 6.77 6.24
CA MET A 327 7.35 6.87 5.31
C MET A 327 6.64 5.53 5.11
N VAL A 328 7.38 4.43 5.02
CA VAL A 328 6.80 3.10 4.86
C VAL A 328 6.38 2.50 6.20
N LEU A 329 7.26 2.46 7.20
CA LEU A 329 7.05 1.74 8.46
C LEU A 329 6.29 2.57 9.52
N GLY A 330 6.13 3.86 9.30
CA GLY A 330 5.48 4.78 10.22
C GLY A 330 6.46 5.68 10.95
N THR A 331 5.97 6.83 11.38
CA THR A 331 6.74 7.87 12.05
C THR A 331 7.51 7.31 13.26
N SER A 332 8.78 7.66 13.34
CA SER A 332 9.71 7.25 14.41
C SER A 332 10.11 5.77 14.43
N SER A 333 9.70 4.94 13.48
CA SER A 333 10.13 3.54 13.39
C SER A 333 11.65 3.39 13.35
N TYR A 334 12.32 4.26 12.60
CA TYR A 334 13.78 4.27 12.53
C TYR A 334 14.44 4.50 13.89
N LYS A 335 13.94 5.48 14.65
CA LYS A 335 14.44 5.78 16.01
C LYS A 335 14.14 4.66 16.99
N ALA A 336 13.03 3.96 16.80
CA ALA A 336 12.66 2.78 17.61
C ALA A 336 13.48 1.53 17.27
N GLY A 337 14.40 1.60 16.30
CA GLY A 337 15.28 0.49 15.93
C GLY A 337 14.78 -0.38 14.77
N VAL A 338 13.63 -0.06 14.18
CA VAL A 338 13.10 -0.75 13.00
C VAL A 338 13.67 -0.09 11.75
N ARG A 339 14.78 -0.62 11.27
CA ARG A 339 15.65 0.04 10.28
C ARG A 339 15.85 -0.81 9.03
N ALA A 340 15.01 -0.65 8.04
CA ALA A 340 15.16 -1.33 6.74
C ALA A 340 16.41 -0.86 5.95
N THR A 341 17.07 0.22 6.40
CA THR A 341 18.37 0.65 5.90
C THR A 341 19.48 -0.37 6.17
N MET A 342 19.31 -1.24 7.17
CA MET A 342 20.28 -2.29 7.51
C MET A 342 20.32 -3.44 6.49
N PHE A 343 19.31 -3.60 5.67
CA PHE A 343 19.32 -4.60 4.62
C PHE A 343 20.36 -4.24 3.57
N THR A 344 20.95 -5.27 2.94
CA THR A 344 21.93 -5.11 1.87
C THR A 344 21.30 -5.36 0.50
N ARG A 345 22.03 -5.11 -0.56
CA ARG A 345 21.60 -5.41 -1.93
C ARG A 345 21.43 -6.92 -2.20
N SER A 346 22.04 -7.77 -1.40
CA SER A 346 21.89 -9.24 -1.48
C SER A 346 20.63 -9.74 -0.74
N ASP A 347 20.00 -8.92 0.10
CA ASP A 347 18.81 -9.27 0.88
C ASP A 347 17.52 -9.11 0.06
N VAL A 348 17.52 -9.60 -1.19
CA VAL A 348 16.34 -9.51 -2.07
C VAL A 348 15.16 -10.29 -1.50
N GLY A 349 14.00 -9.64 -1.42
CA GLY A 349 12.78 -10.22 -0.87
C GLY A 349 12.74 -10.26 0.66
N ILE A 350 13.78 -9.75 1.35
CA ILE A 350 13.79 -9.59 2.80
C ILE A 350 13.29 -8.20 3.16
N CYS A 351 12.38 -8.12 4.10
CA CYS A 351 11.71 -6.89 4.50
C CYS A 351 11.42 -6.86 6.00
N TYR A 352 11.10 -5.69 6.51
CA TYR A 352 10.28 -5.57 7.70
C TYR A 352 8.81 -5.66 7.29
N LEU A 353 8.06 -6.55 7.94
CA LEU A 353 6.61 -6.62 7.91
C LEU A 353 6.08 -6.02 9.21
N ALA A 354 5.27 -4.97 9.12
CA ALA A 354 4.60 -4.33 10.25
C ALA A 354 3.08 -4.33 10.04
N GLY A 355 2.32 -4.25 11.14
CA GLY A 355 0.86 -4.22 11.14
C GLY A 355 0.18 -5.59 11.23
N GLU A 356 0.94 -6.66 11.26
CA GLU A 356 0.45 -8.02 11.57
C GLU A 356 1.05 -8.43 12.94
N GLY A 357 0.32 -8.14 14.01
CA GLY A 357 0.80 -8.26 15.39
C GLY A 357 1.46 -6.96 15.91
N ASP A 358 1.97 -7.02 17.13
CA ASP A 358 2.42 -5.83 17.88
C ASP A 358 3.75 -5.27 17.37
N ASP A 359 4.70 -6.15 17.03
CA ASP A 359 6.03 -5.76 16.62
C ASP A 359 6.33 -6.04 15.14
N PRO A 360 7.06 -5.12 14.45
CA PRO A 360 7.56 -5.38 13.12
C PRO A 360 8.50 -6.60 13.08
N ARG A 361 8.32 -7.46 12.08
CA ARG A 361 9.10 -8.71 11.92
C ARG A 361 9.96 -8.68 10.67
N ILE A 362 11.18 -9.18 10.79
CA ILE A 362 12.02 -9.46 9.63
C ILE A 362 11.44 -10.69 8.93
N THR A 363 11.11 -10.53 7.67
CA THR A 363 10.41 -11.56 6.89
C THR A 363 11.02 -11.67 5.50
N ARG A 364 11.17 -12.87 5.00
CA ARG A 364 11.47 -13.16 3.60
C ARG A 364 10.20 -13.66 2.93
N GLY A 365 9.65 -12.85 2.02
CA GLY A 365 8.48 -13.22 1.22
C GLY A 365 8.75 -14.46 0.37
N HIS A 366 7.73 -15.28 0.11
CA HIS A 366 7.86 -16.39 -0.84
C HIS A 366 8.09 -15.85 -2.25
N TYR A 367 9.02 -16.46 -2.95
CA TYR A 367 9.27 -16.13 -4.34
C TYR A 367 8.38 -16.97 -5.26
N VAL A 368 7.50 -16.29 -6.00
CA VAL A 368 6.69 -16.88 -7.07
C VAL A 368 7.15 -16.26 -8.39
N ASN A 369 7.76 -17.04 -9.25
CA ASN A 369 8.23 -16.59 -10.56
C ASN A 369 7.05 -16.34 -11.53
N ALA A 370 7.31 -15.80 -12.71
CA ALA A 370 6.25 -15.47 -13.67
C ALA A 370 5.49 -16.71 -14.20
N PRO A 371 6.15 -17.82 -14.60
CA PRO A 371 5.45 -19.05 -14.99
C PRO A 371 4.58 -19.64 -13.87
N ASP A 372 5.08 -19.64 -12.64
CA ASP A 372 4.32 -20.12 -11.48
C ASP A 372 3.12 -19.23 -11.19
N ALA A 373 3.27 -17.90 -11.32
CA ALA A 373 2.15 -16.96 -11.18
C ALA A 373 1.04 -17.23 -12.21
N VAL A 374 1.41 -17.48 -13.47
CA VAL A 374 0.45 -17.86 -14.53
C VAL A 374 -0.29 -19.14 -14.15
N ALA A 375 0.41 -20.16 -13.64
CA ALA A 375 -0.21 -21.42 -13.23
C ALA A 375 -1.18 -21.23 -12.04
N VAL A 376 -0.83 -20.40 -11.07
CA VAL A 376 -1.69 -20.06 -9.94
C VAL A 376 -2.94 -19.33 -10.42
N VAL A 377 -2.79 -18.35 -11.31
CA VAL A 377 -3.91 -17.58 -11.87
C VAL A 377 -4.81 -18.44 -12.74
N ALA A 378 -4.26 -19.36 -13.53
CA ALA A 378 -5.08 -20.31 -14.32
C ALA A 378 -5.98 -21.16 -13.40
N ARG A 379 -5.48 -21.60 -12.25
CA ARG A 379 -6.28 -22.28 -11.23
C ARG A 379 -7.34 -21.37 -10.62
N ALA A 380 -6.97 -20.15 -10.28
CA ALA A 380 -7.91 -19.15 -9.75
C ALA A 380 -9.02 -18.84 -10.75
N HIS A 381 -8.66 -18.70 -12.04
CA HIS A 381 -9.61 -18.48 -13.13
C HIS A 381 -10.63 -19.62 -13.24
N ALA A 382 -10.17 -20.88 -13.23
CA ALA A 382 -11.06 -22.03 -13.32
C ALA A 382 -12.08 -22.07 -12.16
N VAL A 383 -11.65 -21.81 -10.93
CA VAL A 383 -12.54 -21.74 -9.76
C VAL A 383 -13.54 -20.60 -9.88
N ARG A 384 -13.10 -19.41 -10.34
CA ARG A 384 -13.96 -18.24 -10.53
C ARG A 384 -14.98 -18.45 -11.64
N GLN A 385 -14.58 -19.10 -12.73
CA GLN A 385 -15.46 -19.46 -13.84
C GLN A 385 -16.53 -20.45 -13.39
N ASP A 386 -16.18 -21.49 -12.65
CA ASP A 386 -17.11 -22.49 -12.11
C ASP A 386 -18.14 -21.83 -11.16
N GLN A 387 -17.72 -20.84 -10.39
CA GLN A 387 -18.57 -20.13 -9.45
C GLN A 387 -19.25 -18.89 -10.03
N ASP A 388 -19.12 -18.59 -11.32
CA ASP A 388 -19.62 -17.36 -11.95
C ASP A 388 -19.15 -16.09 -11.21
N ARG A 389 -17.82 -15.98 -11.01
CA ARG A 389 -17.17 -14.89 -10.26
C ARG A 389 -16.14 -14.11 -11.11
N LEU A 390 -16.11 -14.34 -12.42
CA LEU A 390 -15.35 -13.49 -13.32
C LEU A 390 -16.14 -12.21 -13.59
N SER A 391 -15.43 -11.09 -13.74
CA SER A 391 -16.05 -9.79 -14.02
C SER A 391 -15.09 -8.85 -14.75
N GLY A 392 -15.62 -7.79 -15.33
CA GLY A 392 -14.86 -6.70 -15.91
C GLY A 392 -13.89 -7.15 -17.02
N TYR A 393 -12.63 -6.79 -16.87
CA TYR A 393 -11.55 -7.05 -17.83
C TYR A 393 -11.41 -8.54 -18.18
N ALA A 394 -11.53 -9.43 -17.18
CA ALA A 394 -11.46 -10.88 -17.39
C ALA A 394 -12.55 -11.43 -18.32
N LEU A 395 -13.66 -10.70 -18.51
CA LEU A 395 -14.73 -11.01 -19.47
C LEU A 395 -14.59 -10.23 -20.78
N GLY A 396 -13.48 -9.52 -21.00
CA GLY A 396 -13.28 -8.66 -22.15
C GLY A 396 -14.05 -7.34 -22.09
N HIS A 397 -14.64 -7.01 -20.92
CA HIS A 397 -15.27 -5.73 -20.73
C HIS A 397 -14.18 -4.66 -20.51
N GLN A 398 -14.15 -3.67 -21.39
CA GLN A 398 -13.48 -2.41 -21.05
C GLN A 398 -14.28 -1.76 -19.91
N PRO A 399 -13.66 -0.98 -18.98
CA PRO A 399 -14.44 -0.19 -18.04
C PRO A 399 -15.51 0.53 -18.83
N ALA A 400 -16.76 0.30 -18.42
CA ALA A 400 -17.91 0.86 -19.09
C ALA A 400 -17.67 2.36 -19.25
N ASN A 401 -17.41 2.74 -20.47
CA ASN A 401 -17.21 4.10 -20.89
C ASN A 401 -16.18 4.88 -20.04
N LEU A 402 -15.01 5.14 -20.61
CA LEU A 402 -14.15 6.29 -20.31
C LEU A 402 -14.93 7.63 -20.40
N THR A 403 -16.23 7.55 -20.66
CA THR A 403 -17.17 8.66 -20.53
C THR A 403 -17.60 8.70 -19.06
N PRO A 404 -17.29 9.75 -18.30
CA PRO A 404 -17.80 9.91 -16.94
C PRO A 404 -19.31 9.64 -16.94
N ALA A 405 -19.83 9.00 -15.89
CA ALA A 405 -21.27 8.79 -15.69
C ALA A 405 -22.07 10.13 -15.68
N TYR A 406 -21.36 11.24 -15.85
CA TYR A 406 -21.88 12.61 -15.96
C TYR A 406 -21.10 13.36 -17.04
N ASP A 407 -21.79 14.26 -17.70
CA ASP A 407 -21.19 15.22 -18.63
C ASP A 407 -21.01 16.57 -17.92
N LEU A 408 -19.79 16.83 -17.47
CA LEU A 408 -19.49 18.08 -16.73
C LEU A 408 -19.91 19.34 -17.53
N LEU A 409 -19.66 19.37 -18.83
CA LEU A 409 -20.06 20.51 -19.67
C LEU A 409 -21.58 20.66 -19.73
N ALA A 410 -22.30 19.54 -19.91
CA ALA A 410 -23.76 19.53 -19.92
C ALA A 410 -24.33 19.91 -18.54
N ASP A 411 -23.77 19.37 -17.46
CA ASP A 411 -24.20 19.66 -16.10
C ASP A 411 -23.92 21.14 -15.73
N VAL A 412 -22.78 21.71 -16.15
CA VAL A 412 -22.48 23.15 -15.97
C VAL A 412 -23.49 24.00 -16.74
N LEU A 413 -23.84 23.63 -17.99
CA LEU A 413 -24.86 24.36 -18.76
C LEU A 413 -26.25 24.28 -18.13
N ALA A 414 -26.55 23.14 -17.45
CA ALA A 414 -27.83 22.97 -16.74
C ALA A 414 -27.92 23.87 -15.49
N VAL A 415 -26.80 24.10 -14.79
CA VAL A 415 -26.78 24.89 -13.56
C VAL A 415 -26.42 26.38 -13.76
N VAL A 416 -25.95 26.76 -14.96
CA VAL A 416 -25.70 28.17 -15.36
C VAL A 416 -26.77 28.58 -16.36
N PRO A 417 -27.82 29.33 -15.93
CA PRO A 417 -28.91 29.75 -16.80
C PRO A 417 -28.46 30.58 -17.98
N ALA A 418 -29.26 30.61 -19.04
CA ALA A 418 -28.95 31.36 -20.25
C ALA A 418 -28.81 32.87 -20.01
N GLY A 419 -29.45 33.39 -18.98
CA GLY A 419 -29.35 34.81 -18.57
C GLY A 419 -28.10 35.18 -17.77
N GLU A 420 -27.31 34.19 -17.30
CA GLU A 420 -26.05 34.42 -16.60
C GLU A 420 -24.87 34.26 -17.56
N GLU A 421 -24.38 35.38 -18.10
CA GLU A 421 -23.24 35.37 -19.03
C GLU A 421 -21.95 34.94 -18.30
N LYS A 422 -21.76 35.35 -17.05
CA LYS A 422 -20.57 35.07 -16.22
C LYS A 422 -21.01 34.60 -14.85
N THR A 423 -20.40 33.51 -14.38
CA THR A 423 -20.74 32.88 -13.09
C THR A 423 -19.49 32.51 -12.32
N TRP A 424 -19.47 32.76 -11.01
CA TRP A 424 -18.36 32.34 -10.16
C TRP A 424 -18.28 30.84 -10.04
N ASN A 425 -17.08 30.26 -10.10
CA ASN A 425 -16.87 28.81 -9.94
C ASN A 425 -17.34 28.30 -8.59
N GLU A 426 -17.38 29.14 -7.56
CA GLU A 426 -17.95 28.78 -6.26
C GLU A 426 -19.48 28.56 -6.35
N SER A 427 -20.21 29.44 -7.07
CA SER A 427 -21.64 29.25 -7.32
C SER A 427 -21.90 28.02 -8.22
N VAL A 428 -21.05 27.81 -9.22
CA VAL A 428 -21.12 26.62 -10.09
C VAL A 428 -20.93 25.35 -9.26
N ALA A 429 -19.90 25.30 -8.38
CA ALA A 429 -19.63 24.15 -7.52
C ALA A 429 -20.83 23.81 -6.61
N ARG A 430 -21.40 24.83 -5.98
CA ARG A 430 -22.58 24.68 -5.12
C ARG A 430 -23.78 24.11 -5.92
N ARG A 431 -24.10 24.71 -7.06
CA ARG A 431 -25.22 24.30 -7.90
C ARG A 431 -25.02 22.89 -8.50
N LEU A 432 -23.78 22.54 -8.86
CA LEU A 432 -23.46 21.17 -9.28
C LEU A 432 -23.64 20.16 -8.15
N ALA A 433 -23.24 20.51 -6.93
CA ALA A 433 -23.47 19.66 -5.76
C ALA A 433 -24.97 19.46 -5.43
N GLU A 434 -25.80 20.49 -5.70
CA GLU A 434 -27.26 20.39 -5.61
C GLU A 434 -27.86 19.53 -6.72
N LEU A 435 -27.31 19.62 -7.95
CA LEU A 435 -27.77 18.84 -9.10
C LEU A 435 -27.46 17.35 -8.96
N ARG A 436 -26.21 17.02 -8.60
CA ARG A 436 -25.72 15.65 -8.44
C ARG A 436 -24.82 15.53 -7.21
N PRO A 437 -25.39 15.40 -6.00
CA PRO A 437 -24.63 15.34 -4.76
C PRO A 437 -23.62 14.18 -4.74
N GLU A 438 -23.98 13.06 -5.38
CA GLU A 438 -23.17 11.86 -5.48
C GLU A 438 -21.90 12.06 -6.32
N VAL A 439 -21.92 13.01 -7.27
CA VAL A 439 -20.81 13.30 -8.17
C VAL A 439 -20.02 14.51 -7.67
N TYR A 440 -20.73 15.62 -7.40
CA TYR A 440 -20.12 16.92 -7.16
C TYR A 440 -20.09 17.32 -5.68
N GLY A 441 -20.56 16.45 -4.77
CA GLY A 441 -20.51 16.68 -3.33
C GLY A 441 -19.09 16.94 -2.84
N GLY A 442 -18.87 18.15 -2.26
CA GLY A 442 -17.55 18.56 -1.77
C GLY A 442 -16.67 19.29 -2.80
N TRP A 443 -17.15 19.51 -4.03
CA TRP A 443 -16.44 20.32 -5.00
C TRP A 443 -16.32 21.77 -4.53
N LYS A 444 -15.18 22.37 -4.82
CA LYS A 444 -14.87 23.80 -4.59
C LYS A 444 -14.63 24.52 -5.90
N ALA A 445 -14.46 25.84 -5.86
CA ALA A 445 -14.17 26.65 -7.04
C ALA A 445 -12.94 26.15 -7.82
N GLU A 446 -11.90 25.73 -7.10
CA GLU A 446 -10.66 25.19 -7.68
C GLU A 446 -10.92 23.87 -8.43
N THR A 447 -11.78 23.01 -7.88
CA THR A 447 -12.15 21.73 -8.48
C THR A 447 -12.93 21.94 -9.79
N VAL A 448 -13.84 22.92 -9.83
CA VAL A 448 -14.54 23.30 -11.06
C VAL A 448 -13.55 23.82 -12.11
N THR A 449 -12.63 24.69 -11.71
CA THR A 449 -11.59 25.21 -12.61
C THR A 449 -10.74 24.09 -13.21
N ALA A 450 -10.27 23.15 -12.36
CA ALA A 450 -9.46 22.03 -12.78
C ALA A 450 -10.22 21.08 -13.71
N GLY A 451 -11.49 20.80 -13.42
CA GLY A 451 -12.32 19.90 -14.24
C GLY A 451 -12.70 20.49 -15.60
N LEU A 452 -12.81 21.79 -15.72
CA LEU A 452 -13.21 22.47 -16.97
C LEU A 452 -12.04 22.79 -17.89
N LYS A 453 -10.83 22.97 -17.34
CA LYS A 453 -9.63 23.32 -18.11
C LYS A 453 -9.28 22.31 -19.21
N PRO A 454 -9.27 20.98 -18.95
CA PRO A 454 -9.02 19.97 -20.01
C PRO A 454 -10.12 19.96 -21.07
N LEU A 455 -11.30 20.46 -20.75
CA LEU A 455 -12.44 20.52 -21.66
C LEU A 455 -12.46 21.83 -22.49
N GLY A 456 -11.40 22.62 -22.41
CA GLY A 456 -11.23 23.86 -23.19
C GLY A 456 -11.91 25.10 -22.61
N VAL A 457 -12.38 25.05 -21.36
CA VAL A 457 -12.97 26.20 -20.66
C VAL A 457 -11.97 26.79 -19.68
N THR A 458 -11.56 28.04 -19.93
CA THR A 458 -10.58 28.73 -19.10
C THR A 458 -11.29 29.62 -18.07
N ALA A 459 -10.91 29.49 -16.81
CA ALA A 459 -11.43 30.37 -15.77
C ALA A 459 -10.87 31.79 -15.90
N LEU A 460 -11.73 32.77 -15.69
CA LEU A 460 -11.42 34.23 -15.75
C LEU A 460 -11.84 34.91 -14.46
N ASP A 461 -11.43 36.17 -14.31
CA ASP A 461 -11.83 36.98 -13.18
C ASP A 461 -13.22 37.61 -13.44
N VAL A 462 -14.19 37.30 -12.60
CA VAL A 462 -15.58 37.73 -12.68
C VAL A 462 -15.88 38.64 -11.49
N TRP A 463 -16.28 39.87 -11.80
CA TRP A 463 -16.75 40.82 -10.80
C TRP A 463 -18.24 40.65 -10.56
N GLY A 464 -18.66 40.62 -9.30
CA GLY A 464 -20.07 40.41 -8.94
C GLY A 464 -20.33 40.56 -7.45
N THR A 465 -21.60 40.40 -7.06
CA THR A 465 -22.04 40.46 -5.67
C THR A 465 -22.37 39.03 -5.19
N PRO A 466 -21.97 38.62 -3.95
CA PRO A 466 -22.31 37.32 -3.38
C PRO A 466 -23.83 37.08 -3.31
N ASP A 467 -24.24 35.82 -3.53
CA ASP A 467 -25.66 35.39 -3.50
C ASP A 467 -26.41 35.70 -2.17
N GLY A 468 -25.70 35.98 -1.09
CA GLY A 468 -26.27 36.33 0.22
C GLY A 468 -26.26 37.87 0.52
N GLY A 469 -25.94 38.70 -0.46
CA GLY A 469 -25.69 40.13 -0.26
C GLY A 469 -24.28 40.39 0.27
N GLY A 470 -23.78 41.61 0.07
CA GLY A 470 -22.45 42.02 0.50
C GLY A 470 -21.78 42.99 -0.49
N LYS A 471 -20.50 43.31 -0.24
CA LYS A 471 -19.74 44.16 -1.19
C LYS A 471 -19.37 43.34 -2.43
N ALA A 472 -19.58 43.94 -3.61
CA ALA A 472 -19.13 43.39 -4.87
C ALA A 472 -17.62 43.10 -4.84
N THR A 473 -17.22 41.98 -5.37
CA THR A 473 -15.83 41.51 -5.38
C THR A 473 -15.51 40.75 -6.67
N THR A 474 -14.23 40.57 -6.96
CA THR A 474 -13.77 39.77 -8.08
C THR A 474 -13.39 38.36 -7.59
N ARG A 475 -13.93 37.34 -8.25
CA ARG A 475 -13.60 35.91 -8.01
C ARG A 475 -13.40 35.20 -9.33
N ARG A 476 -12.72 34.02 -9.25
CA ARG A 476 -12.58 33.15 -10.42
C ARG A 476 -13.93 32.58 -10.81
N GLY A 477 -14.24 32.63 -12.11
CA GLY A 477 -15.47 32.16 -12.68
C GLY A 477 -15.30 31.77 -14.14
N ILE A 478 -16.41 31.50 -14.81
CA ILE A 478 -16.49 31.09 -16.23
C ILE A 478 -17.47 31.97 -17.00
N GLU A 479 -17.26 32.07 -18.29
CA GLU A 479 -18.28 32.58 -19.23
C GLU A 479 -19.08 31.44 -19.82
N ARG A 480 -20.39 31.56 -19.81
CA ARG A 480 -21.30 30.57 -20.37
C ARG A 480 -21.04 30.26 -21.85
N ARG A 481 -20.68 31.30 -22.62
CA ARG A 481 -20.33 31.16 -24.06
C ARG A 481 -19.15 30.21 -24.29
N ASP A 482 -18.15 30.20 -23.39
CA ASP A 482 -16.98 29.33 -23.50
C ASP A 482 -17.35 27.88 -23.26
N VAL A 483 -18.27 27.60 -22.32
CA VAL A 483 -18.82 26.29 -22.07
C VAL A 483 -19.63 25.80 -23.27
N VAL A 484 -20.46 26.65 -23.89
CA VAL A 484 -21.20 26.32 -25.11
C VAL A 484 -20.24 26.02 -26.25
N ALA A 485 -19.20 26.84 -26.45
CA ALA A 485 -18.19 26.62 -27.48
C ALA A 485 -17.45 25.27 -27.29
N ALA A 486 -17.14 24.90 -26.04
CA ALA A 486 -16.52 23.62 -25.70
C ALA A 486 -17.44 22.42 -26.02
N VAL A 487 -18.75 22.53 -25.72
CA VAL A 487 -19.73 21.50 -26.11
C VAL A 487 -19.80 21.34 -27.62
N ASP A 488 -19.85 22.46 -28.38
CA ASP A 488 -19.93 22.42 -29.83
C ASP A 488 -18.64 21.90 -30.50
N ALA A 489 -17.49 22.21 -29.92
CA ALA A 489 -16.21 21.67 -30.35
C ALA A 489 -16.17 20.16 -30.18
N ARG A 490 -16.64 19.65 -29.03
CA ARG A 490 -16.72 18.22 -28.72
C ARG A 490 -17.71 17.46 -29.65
N LYS A 491 -18.83 18.09 -30.01
CA LYS A 491 -19.78 17.51 -30.98
C LYS A 491 -19.16 17.37 -32.36
N ARG A 492 -18.33 18.34 -32.77
CA ARG A 492 -17.64 18.30 -34.10
C ARG A 492 -16.49 17.30 -34.14
N SER A 493 -15.87 16.97 -33.01
CA SER A 493 -14.76 15.99 -32.93
C SER A 493 -15.24 14.54 -32.87
N LYS A 494 -16.53 14.25 -32.62
CA LYS A 494 -17.07 12.90 -32.72
C LYS A 494 -17.29 12.55 -34.18
N PRO A 495 -16.65 11.48 -34.73
CA PRO A 495 -16.94 11.00 -36.06
C PRO A 495 -18.42 10.61 -36.13
N SER A 496 -19.10 11.06 -37.19
CA SER A 496 -20.45 10.62 -37.49
C SER A 496 -20.40 9.12 -37.76
N ASN A 497 -21.09 8.32 -36.95
CA ASN A 497 -21.41 6.94 -37.29
C ASN A 497 -22.44 6.90 -38.43
#